data_fc1db254771df67d76e2bfeddab960a3
#
_entry.id   fc1db254771df67d76e2bfeddab960a3
#
_cell.length_a   1.000
_cell.length_b   1.000
_cell.length_c   1.000
_cell.angle_alpha   90.00
_cell.angle_beta   90.00
_cell.angle_gamma   90.00
#
_symmetry.space_group_name_H-M   'P 1'
#
loop_
_entity.id
_entity.type
_entity.pdbx_description
1 polymer ?
#
loop_
_entity_poly.entity_id
_entity_poly.type
_entity_poly.pdbx_seq_one_letter_code
_entity_poly.pdbx_strand_id
1 'polypeptide(L)'
;MNFVYGYGNLQGYLPLREQLSRQLADINILAHPNAMLTTSGVSSAIETIARAMCQSGDYVLVDDPTWFWIIGCLQQLGLNVIGVNRNSHGVDIAQLQQILESYRPKLYITNSVLHNPTSFNLPPNNIFEVLRLMAEYDCYIVEDDVYRYFIEDN
;
A
#
# COMPACT_ATOMS: atom_id res chain seq x y z
N MET A 1 19.07 17.82 30.15
CA MET A 1 18.19 17.08 29.24
C MET A 1 17.63 15.90 30.01
N ASN A 2 16.38 15.98 30.51
CA ASN A 2 15.78 14.90 31.27
C ASN A 2 15.26 13.84 30.30
N PHE A 3 15.94 12.72 30.17
CA PHE A 3 15.41 11.55 29.47
C PHE A 3 14.29 10.96 30.32
N VAL A 4 13.06 11.10 29.87
CA VAL A 4 11.92 10.42 30.48
C VAL A 4 11.90 9.01 29.88
N TYR A 5 12.38 8.04 30.67
CA TYR A 5 12.24 6.62 30.33
C TYR A 5 10.78 6.22 30.58
N GLY A 6 9.97 6.23 29.52
CA GLY A 6 8.57 5.83 29.56
C GLY A 6 8.12 5.30 28.20
N TYR A 7 6.95 4.66 28.18
CA TYR A 7 6.33 4.28 26.90
C TYR A 7 5.98 5.53 26.11
N GLY A 8 6.37 5.57 24.84
CA GLY A 8 5.98 6.63 23.91
C GLY A 8 4.50 6.54 23.52
N ASN A 9 4.05 7.51 22.72
CA ASN A 9 2.72 7.46 22.11
C ASN A 9 2.61 6.23 21.20
N LEU A 10 1.50 5.49 21.31
CA LEU A 10 1.25 4.27 20.50
C LEU A 10 1.29 4.53 18.99
N GLN A 11 0.93 5.74 18.53
CA GLN A 11 1.02 6.15 17.14
C GLN A 11 2.43 6.56 16.71
N GLY A 12 3.37 6.63 17.66
CA GLY A 12 4.73 7.13 17.43
C GLY A 12 4.91 8.61 17.79
N TYR A 13 6.13 9.11 17.60
CA TYR A 13 6.56 10.43 18.04
C TYR A 13 5.81 11.56 17.30
N LEU A 14 5.02 12.35 18.03
CA LEU A 14 4.16 13.38 17.45
C LEU A 14 4.90 14.40 16.56
N PRO A 15 6.04 14.98 17.00
CA PRO A 15 6.75 15.94 16.15
C PRO A 15 7.21 15.36 14.79
N LEU A 16 7.54 14.07 14.73
CA LEU A 16 7.82 13.38 13.46
C LEU A 16 6.57 13.33 12.57
N ARG A 17 5.42 12.93 13.14
CA ARG A 17 4.16 12.84 12.39
C ARG A 17 3.67 14.21 11.89
N GLU A 18 3.90 15.29 12.68
CA GLU A 18 3.64 16.67 12.27
C GLU A 18 4.54 17.10 11.10
N GLN A 19 5.82 16.74 11.13
CA GLN A 19 6.74 17.04 10.03
C GLN A 19 6.40 16.24 8.77
N LEU A 20 6.06 14.96 8.90
CA LEU A 20 5.60 14.14 7.78
C LEU A 20 4.30 14.68 7.16
N SER A 21 3.36 15.16 7.99
CA SER A 21 2.13 15.81 7.51
C SER A 21 2.42 17.02 6.61
N ARG A 22 3.42 17.84 6.96
CA ARG A 22 3.84 18.99 6.14
C ARG A 22 4.47 18.53 4.83
N GLN A 23 5.40 17.58 4.87
CA GLN A 23 6.05 17.03 3.66
C GLN A 23 5.04 16.38 2.71
N LEU A 24 4.05 15.67 3.22
CA LEU A 24 2.98 15.09 2.40
C LEU A 24 2.09 16.16 1.77
N ALA A 25 1.84 17.27 2.48
CA ALA A 25 1.08 18.40 1.92
C ALA A 25 1.79 19.05 0.72
N ASP A 26 3.14 19.06 0.70
CA ASP A 26 3.93 19.59 -0.44
C ASP A 26 3.68 18.80 -1.73
N ILE A 27 3.27 17.55 -1.63
CA ILE A 27 2.89 16.66 -2.76
C ILE A 27 1.37 16.42 -2.85
N ASN A 28 0.58 17.34 -2.29
CA ASN A 28 -0.90 17.32 -2.29
C ASN A 28 -1.54 16.12 -1.57
N ILE A 29 -0.83 15.49 -0.63
CA ILE A 29 -1.38 14.45 0.25
C ILE A 29 -1.73 15.09 1.60
N LEU A 30 -3.03 15.33 1.84
CA LEU A 30 -3.52 15.91 3.09
C LEU A 30 -3.72 14.81 4.15
N ALA A 31 -2.71 14.57 4.97
CA ALA A 31 -2.75 13.60 6.05
C ALA A 31 -2.61 14.30 7.41
N HIS A 32 -3.63 14.19 8.27
CA HIS A 32 -3.55 14.74 9.61
C HIS A 32 -2.61 13.90 10.49
N PRO A 33 -1.77 14.50 11.37
CA PRO A 33 -0.84 13.75 12.22
C PRO A 33 -1.49 12.64 13.06
N ASN A 34 -2.76 12.79 13.46
CA ASN A 34 -3.50 11.75 14.18
C ASN A 34 -4.00 10.59 13.31
N ALA A 35 -3.94 10.74 11.98
CA ALA A 35 -4.21 9.65 11.03
C ALA A 35 -2.93 8.89 10.63
N MET A 36 -1.79 9.20 11.26
CA MET A 36 -0.50 8.57 10.98
C MET A 36 -0.10 7.63 12.09
N LEU A 37 0.50 6.51 11.73
CA LEU A 37 1.11 5.53 12.59
C LEU A 37 2.55 5.27 12.12
N THR A 38 3.52 5.34 13.03
CA THR A 38 4.90 4.96 12.73
C THR A 38 5.10 3.48 13.02
N THR A 39 5.80 2.80 12.12
CA THR A 39 6.07 1.36 12.21
C THR A 39 7.55 1.07 12.04
N SER A 40 7.97 -0.17 12.31
CA SER A 40 9.36 -0.63 12.11
C SER A 40 9.62 -0.99 10.64
N GLY A 41 9.36 -0.04 9.73
CA GLY A 41 9.50 -0.20 8.29
C GLY A 41 8.21 -0.62 7.59
N VAL A 42 8.24 -0.59 6.24
CA VAL A 42 7.08 -0.88 5.38
C VAL A 42 6.55 -2.30 5.55
N SER A 43 7.41 -3.27 5.75
CA SER A 43 7.00 -4.66 5.99
C SER A 43 6.07 -4.79 7.20
N SER A 44 6.46 -4.14 8.32
CA SER A 44 5.64 -4.09 9.54
C SER A 44 4.33 -3.32 9.33
N ALA A 45 4.35 -2.27 8.50
CA ALA A 45 3.14 -1.53 8.15
C ALA A 45 2.14 -2.41 7.40
N ILE A 46 2.59 -3.08 6.34
CA ILE A 46 1.75 -3.96 5.52
C ILE A 46 1.18 -5.11 6.37
N GLU A 47 2.02 -5.77 7.17
CA GLU A 47 1.56 -6.82 8.08
C GLU A 47 0.49 -6.31 9.06
N THR A 48 0.70 -5.13 9.64
CA THR A 48 -0.24 -4.52 10.59
C THR A 48 -1.58 -4.20 9.91
N ILE A 49 -1.55 -3.63 8.70
CA ILE A 49 -2.76 -3.34 7.92
C ILE A 49 -3.50 -4.63 7.59
N ALA A 50 -2.79 -5.65 7.08
CA ALA A 50 -3.40 -6.92 6.74
C ALA A 50 -4.07 -7.60 7.94
N ARG A 51 -3.42 -7.61 9.11
CA ARG A 51 -4.00 -8.12 10.37
C ARG A 51 -5.21 -7.34 10.85
N ALA A 52 -5.24 -6.02 10.61
CA ALA A 52 -6.34 -5.17 11.06
C ALA A 52 -7.57 -5.28 10.14
N MET A 53 -7.38 -5.53 8.84
CA MET A 53 -8.44 -5.46 7.83
C MET A 53 -8.88 -6.81 7.29
N CYS A 54 -8.09 -7.87 7.48
CA CYS A 54 -8.36 -9.19 6.93
C CYS A 54 -8.45 -10.26 8.02
N GLN A 55 -9.16 -11.33 7.69
CA GLN A 55 -9.23 -12.57 8.46
C GLN A 55 -8.61 -13.71 7.66
N SER A 56 -8.16 -14.78 8.36
CA SER A 56 -7.67 -15.98 7.68
C SER A 56 -8.71 -16.50 6.69
N GLY A 57 -8.28 -16.79 5.47
CA GLY A 57 -9.14 -17.19 4.36
C GLY A 57 -9.59 -16.06 3.43
N ASP A 58 -9.45 -14.78 3.83
CA ASP A 58 -9.72 -13.63 2.96
C ASP A 58 -8.72 -13.56 1.79
N TYR A 59 -9.17 -12.98 0.69
CA TYR A 59 -8.34 -12.74 -0.49
C TYR A 59 -7.68 -11.37 -0.43
N VAL A 60 -6.40 -11.32 -0.82
CA VAL A 60 -5.62 -10.10 -1.00
C VAL A 60 -5.00 -10.10 -2.39
N LEU A 61 -5.17 -9.00 -3.10
CA LEU A 61 -4.63 -8.78 -4.43
C LEU A 61 -3.25 -8.13 -4.34
N VAL A 62 -2.34 -8.55 -5.19
CA VAL A 62 -1.00 -7.95 -5.37
C VAL A 62 -0.68 -7.82 -6.86
N ASP A 63 0.28 -6.98 -7.22
CA ASP A 63 0.82 -6.96 -8.59
C ASP A 63 1.52 -8.29 -8.91
N ASP A 64 1.53 -8.70 -10.19
CA ASP A 64 2.33 -9.80 -10.69
C ASP A 64 3.16 -9.30 -11.91
N PRO A 65 4.48 -9.22 -11.77
CA PRO A 65 5.31 -9.56 -10.60
C PRO A 65 5.19 -8.54 -9.46
N THR A 66 5.52 -8.97 -8.24
CA THR A 66 5.64 -8.13 -7.05
C THR A 66 6.86 -8.50 -6.22
N TRP A 67 7.15 -7.71 -5.18
CA TRP A 67 8.19 -8.04 -4.21
C TRP A 67 7.85 -9.33 -3.47
N PHE A 68 8.68 -10.36 -3.66
CA PHE A 68 8.41 -11.74 -3.22
C PHE A 68 8.10 -11.88 -1.71
N TRP A 69 8.70 -11.03 -0.87
CA TRP A 69 8.51 -11.08 0.58
C TRP A 69 7.05 -10.87 0.98
N ILE A 70 6.32 -9.99 0.27
CA ILE A 70 4.94 -9.65 0.59
C ILE A 70 4.02 -10.87 0.49
N ILE A 71 4.23 -11.72 -0.51
CA ILE A 71 3.44 -12.93 -0.72
C ILE A 71 3.59 -13.87 0.47
N GLY A 72 4.83 -14.15 0.89
CA GLY A 72 5.11 -15.00 2.04
C GLY A 72 4.55 -14.45 3.35
N CYS A 73 4.65 -13.14 3.56
CA CYS A 73 4.09 -12.46 4.73
C CYS A 73 2.56 -12.65 4.81
N LEU A 74 1.85 -12.36 3.72
CA LEU A 74 0.39 -12.49 3.66
C LEU A 74 -0.08 -13.94 3.82
N GLN A 75 0.62 -14.88 3.20
CA GLN A 75 0.33 -16.31 3.33
C GLN A 75 0.51 -16.82 4.77
N GLN A 76 1.52 -16.32 5.50
CA GLN A 76 1.71 -16.65 6.92
C GLN A 76 0.56 -16.14 7.82
N LEU A 77 -0.17 -15.11 7.37
CA LEU A 77 -1.40 -14.65 8.02
C LEU A 77 -2.63 -15.50 7.66
N GLY A 78 -2.47 -16.55 6.86
CA GLY A 78 -3.57 -17.39 6.38
C GLY A 78 -4.40 -16.75 5.27
N LEU A 79 -3.87 -15.72 4.59
CA LEU A 79 -4.56 -15.03 3.51
C LEU A 79 -4.32 -15.71 2.16
N ASN A 80 -5.30 -15.65 1.29
CA ASN A 80 -5.21 -16.11 -0.08
C ASN A 80 -4.70 -14.97 -0.97
N VAL A 81 -3.48 -15.10 -1.50
CA VAL A 81 -2.85 -14.06 -2.32
C VAL A 81 -3.12 -14.34 -3.79
N ILE A 82 -3.64 -13.35 -4.51
CA ILE A 82 -3.90 -13.40 -5.96
C ILE A 82 -3.06 -12.31 -6.63
N GLY A 83 -2.35 -12.67 -7.71
CA GLY A 83 -1.63 -11.72 -8.55
C GLY A 83 -2.49 -11.19 -9.69
N VAL A 84 -2.38 -9.90 -10.00
CA VAL A 84 -2.86 -9.29 -11.23
C VAL A 84 -1.69 -8.90 -12.12
N ASN A 85 -1.73 -9.27 -13.40
CA ASN A 85 -0.65 -8.99 -14.32
C ASN A 85 -0.37 -7.50 -14.43
N ARG A 86 0.90 -7.14 -14.35
CA ARG A 86 1.40 -5.78 -14.50
C ARG A 86 2.60 -5.73 -15.43
N ASN A 87 2.62 -4.74 -16.30
CA ASN A 87 3.69 -4.50 -17.26
C ASN A 87 3.95 -2.98 -17.43
N SER A 88 4.74 -2.58 -18.44
CA SER A 88 5.05 -1.18 -18.73
C SER A 88 3.82 -0.32 -19.10
N HIS A 89 2.70 -0.93 -19.45
CA HIS A 89 1.43 -0.24 -19.75
C HIS A 89 0.50 -0.15 -18.56
N GLY A 90 0.89 -0.69 -17.40
CA GLY A 90 0.13 -0.71 -16.16
C GLY A 90 -0.43 -2.09 -15.81
N VAL A 91 -1.45 -2.10 -14.99
CA VAL A 91 -2.19 -3.28 -14.54
C VAL A 91 -3.16 -3.71 -15.64
N ASP A 92 -3.31 -5.02 -15.86
CA ASP A 92 -4.32 -5.58 -16.75
C ASP A 92 -5.72 -5.36 -16.14
N ILE A 93 -6.43 -4.36 -16.66
CA ILE A 93 -7.74 -3.93 -16.15
C ILE A 93 -8.81 -5.01 -16.34
N ALA A 94 -8.76 -5.76 -17.45
CA ALA A 94 -9.73 -6.82 -17.70
C ALA A 94 -9.56 -7.99 -16.71
N GLN A 95 -8.32 -8.40 -16.49
CA GLN A 95 -8.01 -9.41 -15.47
C GLN A 95 -8.35 -8.93 -14.07
N LEU A 96 -8.04 -7.66 -13.74
CA LEU A 96 -8.38 -7.04 -12.46
C LEU A 96 -9.87 -7.14 -12.19
N GLN A 97 -10.70 -6.74 -13.15
CA GLN A 97 -12.16 -6.82 -13.01
C GLN A 97 -12.62 -8.27 -12.77
N GLN A 98 -12.13 -9.24 -13.52
CA GLN A 98 -12.47 -10.66 -13.33
C GLN A 98 -12.10 -11.17 -11.94
N ILE A 99 -10.93 -10.76 -11.40
CA ILE A 99 -10.50 -11.12 -10.05
C ILE A 99 -11.44 -10.51 -9.01
N LEU A 100 -11.77 -9.23 -9.15
CA LEU A 100 -12.66 -8.53 -8.23
C LEU A 100 -14.06 -9.16 -8.21
N GLU A 101 -14.59 -9.53 -9.36
CA GLU A 101 -15.88 -10.21 -9.49
C GLU A 101 -15.89 -11.60 -8.82
N SER A 102 -14.82 -12.38 -9.04
CA SER A 102 -14.77 -13.78 -8.64
C SER A 102 -14.37 -13.99 -7.19
N TYR A 103 -13.44 -13.20 -6.67
CA TYR A 103 -12.77 -13.45 -5.39
C TYR A 103 -13.07 -12.41 -4.32
N ARG A 104 -13.54 -11.19 -4.69
CA ARG A 104 -13.86 -10.13 -3.76
C ARG A 104 -12.73 -9.86 -2.75
N PRO A 105 -11.50 -9.56 -3.21
CA PRO A 105 -10.38 -9.31 -2.31
C PRO A 105 -10.64 -8.11 -1.42
N LYS A 106 -10.18 -8.16 -0.17
CA LYS A 106 -10.31 -7.08 0.82
C LYS A 106 -9.34 -5.95 0.58
N LEU A 107 -8.12 -6.30 0.15
CA LEU A 107 -7.03 -5.37 -0.07
C LEU A 107 -6.43 -5.60 -1.46
N TYR A 108 -6.00 -4.51 -2.08
CA TYR A 108 -5.05 -4.51 -3.17
C TYR A 108 -3.78 -3.79 -2.73
N ILE A 109 -2.67 -4.51 -2.65
CA ILE A 109 -1.37 -3.96 -2.24
C ILE A 109 -0.53 -3.77 -3.49
N THR A 110 -0.17 -2.52 -3.77
CA THR A 110 0.53 -2.11 -4.99
C THR A 110 1.60 -1.07 -4.69
N ASN A 111 2.51 -0.89 -5.63
CA ASN A 111 3.53 0.15 -5.62
C ASN A 111 3.42 0.91 -6.95
N SER A 112 2.71 2.06 -6.96
CA SER A 112 2.36 2.78 -8.20
C SER A 112 3.54 3.51 -8.83
N VAL A 113 4.58 3.81 -8.04
CA VAL A 113 5.75 4.61 -8.42
C VAL A 113 7.01 3.78 -8.28
N LEU A 114 7.85 3.73 -9.33
CA LEU A 114 9.11 2.97 -9.37
C LEU A 114 8.92 1.52 -8.87
N HIS A 115 7.94 0.87 -9.43
CA HIS A 115 7.49 -0.46 -9.00
C HIS A 115 8.62 -1.48 -8.83
N ASN A 116 8.63 -2.18 -7.71
CA ASN A 116 9.53 -3.28 -7.45
C ASN A 116 8.87 -4.63 -7.82
N PRO A 117 9.37 -5.36 -8.87
CA PRO A 117 10.71 -5.27 -9.43
C PRO A 117 10.81 -4.58 -10.80
N THR A 118 9.74 -4.07 -11.40
CA THR A 118 9.74 -3.68 -12.82
C THR A 118 10.24 -2.26 -13.09
N SER A 119 10.35 -1.41 -12.06
CA SER A 119 10.71 0.02 -12.14
C SER A 119 9.73 0.90 -12.94
N PHE A 120 8.61 0.36 -13.43
CA PHE A 120 7.62 1.14 -14.17
C PHE A 120 6.65 1.86 -13.23
N ASN A 121 6.31 3.10 -13.58
CA ASN A 121 5.22 3.83 -12.95
C ASN A 121 3.88 3.41 -13.57
N LEU A 122 2.80 3.46 -12.78
CA LEU A 122 1.45 3.31 -13.34
C LEU A 122 1.08 4.55 -14.17
N PRO A 123 0.61 4.39 -15.42
CA PRO A 123 0.10 5.50 -16.21
C PRO A 123 -1.17 6.11 -15.58
N PRO A 124 -1.40 7.43 -15.69
CA PRO A 124 -2.55 8.11 -15.07
C PRO A 124 -3.90 7.51 -15.44
N ASN A 125 -4.11 7.14 -16.71
CA ASN A 125 -5.34 6.49 -17.16
C ASN A 125 -5.54 5.10 -16.53
N ASN A 126 -4.47 4.35 -16.32
CA ASN A 126 -4.52 3.04 -15.66
C ASN A 126 -4.84 3.20 -14.16
N ILE A 127 -4.22 4.19 -13.49
CA ILE A 127 -4.54 4.54 -12.09
C ILE A 127 -6.03 4.86 -11.94
N PHE A 128 -6.60 5.67 -12.85
CA PHE A 128 -8.01 6.02 -12.82
C PHE A 128 -8.92 4.78 -12.87
N GLU A 129 -8.66 3.86 -13.81
CA GLU A 129 -9.45 2.63 -13.92
C GLU A 129 -9.29 1.70 -12.72
N VAL A 130 -8.08 1.57 -12.16
CA VAL A 130 -7.83 0.83 -10.92
C VAL A 130 -8.66 1.43 -9.77
N LEU A 131 -8.58 2.74 -9.55
CA LEU A 131 -9.31 3.42 -8.47
C LEU A 131 -10.82 3.25 -8.62
N ARG A 132 -11.35 3.36 -9.85
CA ARG A 132 -12.77 3.16 -10.16
C ARG A 132 -13.22 1.76 -9.79
N LEU A 133 -12.48 0.73 -10.23
CA LEU A 133 -12.81 -0.66 -9.90
C LEU A 133 -12.69 -0.95 -8.40
N MET A 134 -11.66 -0.45 -7.72
CA MET A 134 -11.53 -0.63 -6.28
C MET A 134 -12.72 -0.05 -5.51
N ALA A 135 -13.19 1.13 -5.91
CA ALA A 135 -14.37 1.77 -5.32
C ALA A 135 -15.66 0.98 -5.62
N GLU A 136 -15.82 0.47 -6.85
CA GLU A 136 -16.99 -0.31 -7.26
C GLU A 136 -17.13 -1.63 -6.50
N TYR A 137 -15.98 -2.28 -6.19
CA TYR A 137 -15.95 -3.59 -5.53
C TYR A 137 -15.64 -3.53 -4.03
N ASP A 138 -15.58 -2.33 -3.42
CA ASP A 138 -15.27 -2.11 -1.99
C ASP A 138 -13.95 -2.77 -1.56
N CYS A 139 -12.93 -2.66 -2.42
CA CYS A 139 -11.60 -3.17 -2.18
C CYS A 139 -10.67 -2.01 -1.78
N TYR A 140 -10.03 -2.10 -0.62
CA TYR A 140 -9.11 -1.07 -0.15
C TYR A 140 -7.76 -1.17 -0.85
N ILE A 141 -7.16 -0.01 -1.16
CA ILE A 141 -5.80 0.06 -1.72
C ILE A 141 -4.81 0.35 -0.60
N VAL A 142 -3.73 -0.42 -0.58
CA VAL A 142 -2.52 -0.16 0.21
C VAL A 142 -1.42 0.19 -0.77
N GLU A 143 -1.05 1.46 -0.83
CA GLU A 143 0.03 1.92 -1.69
C GLU A 143 1.35 1.92 -0.92
N ASP A 144 2.32 1.12 -1.40
CA ASP A 144 3.71 1.17 -0.96
C ASP A 144 4.46 2.25 -1.76
N ASP A 145 4.73 3.37 -1.12
CA ASP A 145 5.27 4.57 -1.77
C ASP A 145 6.71 4.91 -1.33
N VAL A 146 7.48 3.90 -0.98
CA VAL A 146 8.86 4.08 -0.45
C VAL A 146 9.83 4.69 -1.46
N TYR A 147 9.52 4.62 -2.75
CA TYR A 147 10.42 5.09 -3.82
C TYR A 147 10.08 6.47 -4.38
N ARG A 148 9.00 7.13 -3.95
CA ARG A 148 8.55 8.42 -4.49
C ARG A 148 9.64 9.49 -4.52
N TYR A 149 10.46 9.57 -3.48
CA TYR A 149 11.53 10.57 -3.37
C TYR A 149 12.75 10.29 -4.24
N PHE A 150 12.77 9.18 -4.99
CA PHE A 150 13.80 8.88 -5.99
C PHE A 150 13.40 9.33 -7.40
N ILE A 151 12.20 9.89 -7.60
CA ILE A 151 11.84 10.53 -8.85
C ILE A 151 12.52 11.90 -8.86
N GLU A 152 13.40 12.12 -9.84
CA GLU A 152 13.92 13.44 -10.12
C GLU A 152 12.82 14.29 -10.79
N ASP A 153 12.54 15.47 -10.25
CA ASP A 153 11.69 16.45 -10.91
C ASP A 153 12.46 16.96 -12.16
N ASN A 154 12.03 16.49 -13.36
CA ASN A 154 12.54 17.00 -14.64
C ASN A 154 11.73 18.20 -15.12
#